data_dfc45d4893f2228648275658ee690099
#
_entry.id   dfc45d4893f2228648275658ee690099
#
_cell.length_a   1.000
_cell.length_b   1.000
_cell.length_c   1.000
_cell.angle_alpha   90.00
_cell.angle_beta   90.00
_cell.angle_gamma   90.00
#
_symmetry.space_group_name_H-M   'P 1'
#
loop_
_entity.id
_entity.type
_entity.pdbx_description
1 polymer ?
#
loop_
_entity_poly.entity_id
_entity_poly.type
_entity_poly.pdbx_seq_one_letter_code
_entity_poly.pdbx_strand_id
1 'polypeptide(L)'
;MIYFLSIIWYNYIVMNMKNKSLKKILIVILLLVLVSLILLFIDKSSYKDYTRNYFYFDTYINVKVNTVKSEREMNDIFNDIDYLYDSYHKLTDAFDSYDGIVNVYYLNNNLNNNENIEIDTRLANIIKLGIDFYDTTDGLFNVAAGNLTIKWKEFIDSCNTLPSMEEHNVNTNINDIKLDGNNYSKSNDVKLDLGGIAKGYVTELVGRYLEENDIHSYIINAGGNVMVGKAYNKDTFLVGITSPDNKDDMFTKVKVNNLSIVTSGSYQRYCTLDGINYNHIINPITKYPSNYMKSVTVVGKSSMMADIYSTYLFLLPVEDGLKIVNNNPDIEAIWYVDKDNIVRSD
;
A
#
# COMPACT_ATOMS: atom_id res chain seq x y z
N MET A 1 -43.87 -23.55 -15.35
CA MET A 1 -45.20 -23.79 -16.00
C MET A 1 -45.58 -22.65 -16.98
N ILE A 2 -45.45 -21.39 -16.62
CA ILE A 2 -45.78 -20.22 -17.51
C ILE A 2 -44.89 -20.17 -18.76
N TYR A 3 -43.59 -20.45 -18.65
CA TYR A 3 -42.63 -20.48 -19.77
C TYR A 3 -42.91 -21.59 -20.79
N PHE A 4 -43.41 -22.75 -20.36
CA PHE A 4 -43.75 -23.86 -21.26
C PHE A 4 -45.02 -23.57 -22.06
N LEU A 5 -46.00 -22.92 -21.45
CA LEU A 5 -47.23 -22.50 -22.09
C LEU A 5 -46.98 -21.38 -23.11
N SER A 6 -46.08 -20.45 -22.88
CA SER A 6 -45.74 -19.38 -23.82
C SER A 6 -45.05 -19.89 -25.10
N ILE A 7 -44.18 -20.93 -24.97
CA ILE A 7 -43.51 -21.58 -26.11
C ILE A 7 -44.51 -22.38 -26.95
N ILE A 8 -45.48 -23.07 -26.32
CA ILE A 8 -46.53 -23.83 -27.02
C ILE A 8 -47.47 -22.86 -27.78
N TRP A 9 -47.90 -21.77 -27.14
CA TRP A 9 -48.72 -20.73 -27.76
C TRP A 9 -48.01 -20.02 -28.90
N TYR A 10 -46.72 -19.73 -28.75
CA TYR A 10 -45.87 -19.16 -29.79
C TYR A 10 -45.80 -20.05 -31.02
N ASN A 11 -45.49 -21.34 -30.85
CA ASN A 11 -45.43 -22.30 -31.95
C ASN A 11 -46.79 -22.47 -32.65
N TYR A 12 -47.90 -22.47 -31.88
CA TYR A 12 -49.25 -22.58 -32.44
C TYR A 12 -49.66 -21.36 -33.31
N ILE A 13 -49.38 -20.15 -32.82
CA ILE A 13 -49.69 -18.91 -33.56
C ILE A 13 -48.78 -18.76 -34.80
N VAL A 14 -47.47 -18.97 -34.64
CA VAL A 14 -46.51 -18.80 -35.74
C VAL A 14 -46.65 -19.86 -36.82
N MET A 15 -47.01 -21.11 -36.49
CA MET A 15 -47.21 -22.18 -37.46
C MET A 15 -48.51 -21.99 -38.28
N ASN A 16 -49.58 -21.42 -37.72
CA ASN A 16 -50.86 -21.26 -38.37
C ASN A 16 -50.99 -19.96 -39.24
N MET A 17 -49.99 -19.08 -39.24
CA MET A 17 -50.04 -17.87 -40.04
C MET A 17 -49.77 -18.17 -41.52
N LYS A 18 -50.80 -18.01 -42.38
CA LYS A 18 -50.68 -18.19 -43.82
C LYS A 18 -49.86 -17.10 -44.53
N ASN A 19 -49.71 -15.93 -43.93
CA ASN A 19 -49.00 -14.80 -44.53
C ASN A 19 -47.51 -14.80 -44.11
N LYS A 20 -46.61 -15.14 -45.06
CA LYS A 20 -45.17 -15.22 -44.85
C LYS A 20 -44.53 -13.90 -44.39
N SER A 21 -45.06 -12.74 -44.80
CA SER A 21 -44.55 -11.42 -44.41
C SER A 21 -44.90 -11.08 -42.94
N LEU A 22 -46.13 -11.36 -42.51
CA LEU A 22 -46.56 -11.20 -41.11
C LEU A 22 -45.78 -12.11 -40.16
N LYS A 23 -45.46 -13.32 -40.61
CA LYS A 23 -44.62 -14.25 -39.83
C LYS A 23 -43.22 -13.72 -39.60
N LYS A 24 -42.58 -13.13 -40.61
CA LYS A 24 -41.26 -12.48 -40.49
C LYS A 24 -41.31 -11.27 -39.56
N ILE A 25 -42.33 -10.43 -39.67
CA ILE A 25 -42.50 -9.26 -38.81
C ILE A 25 -42.65 -9.67 -37.34
N LEU A 26 -43.44 -10.71 -37.05
CA LEU A 26 -43.62 -11.21 -35.68
C LEU A 26 -42.35 -11.75 -35.08
N ILE A 27 -41.52 -12.47 -35.87
CA ILE A 27 -40.22 -12.98 -35.43
C ILE A 27 -39.25 -11.82 -35.09
N VAL A 28 -39.24 -10.76 -35.94
CA VAL A 28 -38.41 -9.58 -35.68
C VAL A 28 -38.85 -8.84 -34.42
N ILE A 29 -40.17 -8.67 -34.21
CA ILE A 29 -40.68 -8.06 -32.96
C ILE A 29 -40.30 -8.88 -31.74
N LEU A 30 -40.41 -10.20 -31.79
CA LEU A 30 -40.04 -11.09 -30.69
C LEU A 30 -38.52 -11.05 -30.37
N LEU A 31 -37.69 -10.99 -31.44
CA LEU A 31 -36.24 -10.79 -31.25
C LEU A 31 -35.93 -9.43 -30.62
N LEU A 32 -36.59 -8.36 -31.03
CA LEU A 32 -36.42 -7.04 -30.44
C LEU A 32 -36.89 -7.01 -28.97
N VAL A 33 -38.00 -7.66 -28.64
CA VAL A 33 -38.46 -7.80 -27.25
C VAL A 33 -37.46 -8.65 -26.41
N LEU A 34 -36.95 -9.74 -26.99
CA LEU A 34 -35.92 -10.55 -26.30
C LEU A 34 -34.63 -9.76 -26.06
N VAL A 35 -34.17 -9.02 -27.06
CA VAL A 35 -33.01 -8.13 -26.95
C VAL A 35 -33.27 -7.03 -25.91
N SER A 36 -34.45 -6.40 -25.92
CA SER A 36 -34.78 -5.39 -24.91
C SER A 36 -34.89 -5.96 -23.49
N LEU A 37 -35.39 -7.20 -23.32
CA LEU A 37 -35.41 -7.89 -22.05
C LEU A 37 -33.99 -8.25 -21.59
N ILE A 38 -33.13 -8.71 -22.50
CA ILE A 38 -31.72 -8.97 -22.19
C ILE A 38 -31.02 -7.67 -21.76
N LEU A 39 -31.23 -6.56 -22.48
CA LEU A 39 -30.70 -5.25 -22.15
C LEU A 39 -31.21 -4.77 -20.79
N LEU A 40 -32.49 -4.96 -20.46
CA LEU A 40 -33.09 -4.64 -19.16
C LEU A 40 -32.50 -5.51 -18.01
N PHE A 41 -32.05 -6.73 -18.28
CA PHE A 41 -31.37 -7.59 -17.32
C PHE A 41 -29.88 -7.25 -17.19
N ILE A 42 -29.21 -6.83 -18.25
CA ILE A 42 -27.82 -6.37 -18.25
C ILE A 42 -27.68 -5.03 -17.51
N ASP A 43 -28.66 -4.15 -17.60
CA ASP A 43 -28.64 -2.81 -16.97
C ASP A 43 -28.94 -2.82 -15.44
N LYS A 44 -29.12 -4.00 -14.85
CA LYS A 44 -29.45 -4.12 -13.41
C LYS A 44 -28.27 -4.38 -12.49
N SER A 45 -27.04 -4.48 -13.00
CA SER A 45 -25.85 -4.50 -12.16
C SER A 45 -25.45 -3.05 -11.82
N SER A 46 -26.19 -2.41 -10.91
CA SER A 46 -25.78 -1.10 -10.42
C SER A 46 -24.51 -1.24 -9.57
N TYR A 47 -23.50 -0.43 -9.87
CA TYR A 47 -22.32 -0.31 -9.03
C TYR A 47 -22.73 0.10 -7.60
N LYS A 48 -22.12 -0.51 -6.63
CA LYS A 48 -22.33 -0.26 -5.20
C LYS A 48 -20.98 0.08 -4.54
N ASP A 49 -21.06 0.95 -3.54
CA ASP A 49 -19.93 1.26 -2.69
C ASP A 49 -19.88 0.29 -1.51
N TYR A 50 -18.69 -0.28 -1.28
CA TYR A 50 -18.39 -1.10 -0.12
C TYR A 50 -17.17 -0.52 0.58
N THR A 51 -17.16 -0.61 1.91
CA THR A 51 -16.04 -0.11 2.72
C THR A 51 -15.76 -1.07 3.87
N ARG A 52 -14.48 -1.38 4.09
CA ARG A 52 -14.02 -2.16 5.23
C ARG A 52 -12.83 -1.46 5.88
N ASN A 53 -12.76 -1.49 7.21
CA ASN A 53 -11.67 -0.97 8.00
C ASN A 53 -10.94 -2.09 8.70
N TYR A 54 -9.60 -1.97 8.79
CA TYR A 54 -8.72 -2.89 9.48
C TYR A 54 -7.75 -2.11 10.36
N PHE A 55 -7.05 -2.79 11.26
CA PHE A 55 -5.98 -2.21 12.07
C PHE A 55 -4.77 -3.13 12.05
N TYR A 56 -3.73 -2.76 11.29
CA TYR A 56 -2.46 -3.47 11.14
C TYR A 56 -1.33 -2.46 11.00
N PHE A 57 -0.09 -2.86 11.25
CA PHE A 57 1.10 -2.00 11.16
C PHE A 57 0.97 -0.71 12.01
N ASP A 58 0.31 -0.83 13.18
CA ASP A 58 0.00 0.30 14.09
C ASP A 58 -0.77 1.43 13.42
N THR A 59 -1.60 1.13 12.41
CA THR A 59 -2.39 2.14 11.71
C THR A 59 -3.76 1.62 11.30
N TYR A 60 -4.69 2.55 11.11
CA TYR A 60 -5.97 2.26 10.48
C TYR A 60 -5.82 2.15 8.98
N ILE A 61 -6.41 1.08 8.44
CA ILE A 61 -6.45 0.80 7.02
C ILE A 61 -7.90 0.86 6.58
N ASN A 62 -8.19 1.72 5.60
CA ASN A 62 -9.51 1.84 4.99
C ASN A 62 -9.46 1.37 3.55
N VAL A 63 -10.28 0.37 3.21
CA VAL A 63 -10.45 -0.12 1.83
C VAL A 63 -11.86 0.20 1.38
N LYS A 64 -11.96 1.05 0.37
CA LYS A 64 -13.21 1.43 -0.27
C LYS A 64 -13.19 0.98 -1.72
N VAL A 65 -14.24 0.27 -2.16
CA VAL A 65 -14.39 -0.22 -3.53
C VAL A 65 -15.75 0.17 -4.09
N ASN A 66 -15.81 0.36 -5.42
CA ASN A 66 -17.04 0.56 -6.16
C ASN A 66 -17.15 -0.53 -7.24
N THR A 67 -18.12 -1.42 -7.14
CA THR A 67 -18.22 -2.63 -7.97
C THR A 67 -19.66 -3.10 -8.14
N VAL A 68 -19.88 -3.98 -9.12
CA VAL A 68 -21.16 -4.66 -9.37
C VAL A 68 -21.30 -5.97 -8.57
N LYS A 69 -20.26 -6.39 -7.87
CA LYS A 69 -20.29 -7.63 -7.07
C LYS A 69 -21.35 -7.58 -5.96
N SER A 70 -21.86 -8.75 -5.60
CA SER A 70 -22.80 -8.90 -4.50
C SER A 70 -22.12 -8.68 -3.13
N GLU A 71 -22.91 -8.41 -2.10
CA GLU A 71 -22.43 -8.27 -0.73
C GLU A 71 -21.69 -9.53 -0.23
N ARG A 72 -22.16 -10.72 -0.64
CA ARG A 72 -21.52 -11.98 -0.29
C ARG A 72 -20.10 -12.07 -0.88
N GLU A 73 -19.96 -11.84 -2.20
CA GLU A 73 -18.66 -11.84 -2.87
C GLU A 73 -17.71 -10.81 -2.26
N MET A 74 -18.23 -9.61 -1.92
CA MET A 74 -17.41 -8.58 -1.28
C MET A 74 -16.99 -8.95 0.14
N ASN A 75 -17.82 -9.66 0.90
CA ASN A 75 -17.43 -10.17 2.22
C ASN A 75 -16.29 -11.19 2.11
N ASP A 76 -16.35 -12.09 1.13
CA ASP A 76 -15.29 -13.08 0.89
C ASP A 76 -13.98 -12.35 0.51
N ILE A 77 -14.03 -11.39 -0.42
CA ILE A 77 -12.88 -10.57 -0.83
C ILE A 77 -12.30 -9.78 0.34
N PHE A 78 -13.12 -9.17 1.18
CA PHE A 78 -12.64 -8.43 2.35
C PHE A 78 -12.02 -9.34 3.42
N ASN A 79 -12.46 -10.60 3.54
CA ASN A 79 -11.82 -11.57 4.42
C ASN A 79 -10.45 -11.99 3.89
N ASP A 80 -10.30 -12.13 2.58
CA ASP A 80 -8.99 -12.41 1.96
C ASP A 80 -8.03 -11.23 2.12
N ILE A 81 -8.52 -9.99 2.00
CA ILE A 81 -7.73 -8.78 2.28
C ILE A 81 -7.30 -8.72 3.75
N ASP A 82 -8.19 -9.06 4.69
CA ASP A 82 -7.87 -9.16 6.12
C ASP A 82 -6.73 -10.16 6.36
N TYR A 83 -6.83 -11.36 5.76
CA TYR A 83 -5.79 -12.37 5.82
C TYR A 83 -4.45 -11.90 5.24
N LEU A 84 -4.46 -11.16 4.13
CA LEU A 84 -3.24 -10.57 3.55
C LEU A 84 -2.58 -9.60 4.55
N TYR A 85 -3.33 -8.64 5.08
CA TYR A 85 -2.81 -7.68 6.05
C TYR A 85 -2.32 -8.35 7.33
N ASP A 86 -3.09 -9.28 7.91
CA ASP A 86 -2.73 -10.03 9.12
C ASP A 86 -1.43 -10.81 8.93
N SER A 87 -1.35 -11.58 7.83
CA SER A 87 -0.20 -12.43 7.56
C SER A 87 1.10 -11.63 7.36
N TYR A 88 1.05 -10.54 6.62
CA TYR A 88 2.24 -9.70 6.39
C TYR A 88 2.59 -8.85 7.62
N HIS A 89 1.60 -8.36 8.36
CA HIS A 89 1.84 -7.71 9.65
C HIS A 89 2.64 -8.62 10.56
N LYS A 90 2.18 -9.85 10.77
CA LYS A 90 2.87 -10.83 11.63
C LYS A 90 4.26 -11.19 11.13
N LEU A 91 4.45 -11.36 9.81
CA LEU A 91 5.74 -11.71 9.24
C LEU A 91 6.78 -10.58 9.37
N THR A 92 6.37 -9.34 9.21
CA THR A 92 7.29 -8.18 9.19
C THR A 92 7.43 -7.48 10.52
N ASP A 93 6.72 -7.93 11.56
CA ASP A 93 6.77 -7.36 12.90
C ASP A 93 8.15 -7.58 13.54
N ALA A 94 8.81 -6.46 13.91
CA ALA A 94 10.11 -6.44 14.56
C ALA A 94 10.00 -6.39 16.11
N PHE A 95 8.79 -6.23 16.67
CA PHE A 95 8.55 -5.95 18.09
C PHE A 95 7.84 -7.07 18.82
N ASP A 96 6.94 -7.79 18.16
CA ASP A 96 6.13 -8.84 18.75
C ASP A 96 6.37 -10.22 18.10
N SER A 97 6.35 -11.27 18.92
CA SER A 97 6.43 -12.66 18.48
C SER A 97 5.02 -13.25 18.31
N TYR A 98 4.88 -14.15 17.34
CA TYR A 98 3.64 -14.90 17.09
C TYR A 98 3.93 -16.40 17.11
N ASP A 99 3.07 -17.17 17.78
CA ASP A 99 3.27 -18.60 17.93
C ASP A 99 3.34 -19.32 16.56
N GLY A 100 4.39 -20.09 16.37
CA GLY A 100 4.65 -20.83 15.12
C GLY A 100 5.06 -19.98 13.91
N ILE A 101 5.31 -18.66 14.08
CA ILE A 101 5.72 -17.77 12.98
C ILE A 101 7.18 -17.32 13.17
N VAL A 102 8.03 -17.64 12.18
CA VAL A 102 9.37 -17.06 12.07
C VAL A 102 9.24 -15.71 11.37
N ASN A 103 9.20 -14.64 12.19
CA ASN A 103 9.03 -13.26 11.73
C ASN A 103 10.31 -12.43 11.97
N VAL A 104 10.27 -11.14 11.67
CA VAL A 104 11.41 -10.23 11.87
C VAL A 104 11.83 -10.18 13.36
N TYR A 105 10.87 -10.19 14.31
CA TYR A 105 11.19 -10.29 15.74
C TYR A 105 12.02 -11.53 16.05
N TYR A 106 11.60 -12.69 15.54
CA TYR A 106 12.34 -13.94 15.72
C TYR A 106 13.76 -13.86 15.16
N LEU A 107 13.91 -13.37 13.93
CA LEU A 107 15.21 -13.20 13.28
C LEU A 107 16.12 -12.25 14.04
N ASN A 108 15.55 -11.19 14.60
CA ASN A 108 16.28 -10.18 15.36
C ASN A 108 16.75 -10.66 16.74
N ASN A 109 15.95 -11.45 17.44
CA ASN A 109 16.14 -11.70 18.87
C ASN A 109 16.41 -13.17 19.23
N ASN A 110 16.01 -14.13 18.41
CA ASN A 110 16.10 -15.56 18.71
C ASN A 110 17.09 -16.31 17.79
N LEU A 111 17.37 -15.79 16.60
CA LEU A 111 18.33 -16.40 15.68
C LEU A 111 19.76 -16.03 16.09
N ASN A 112 20.64 -17.04 16.23
CA ASN A 112 22.06 -16.81 16.55
C ASN A 112 22.82 -16.34 15.31
N ASN A 113 23.96 -15.66 15.54
CA ASN A 113 24.87 -15.29 14.47
C ASN A 113 25.39 -16.52 13.71
N ASN A 114 25.41 -16.41 12.38
CA ASN A 114 25.83 -17.47 11.43
C ASN A 114 24.97 -18.76 11.46
N GLU A 115 23.84 -18.74 12.13
CA GLU A 115 22.83 -19.78 12.04
C GLU A 115 21.98 -19.54 10.78
N ASN A 116 21.72 -20.63 10.01
CA ASN A 116 20.86 -20.59 8.85
C ASN A 116 19.46 -21.06 9.23
N ILE A 117 18.46 -20.35 8.74
CA ILE A 117 17.04 -20.72 8.90
C ILE A 117 16.29 -20.52 7.58
N GLU A 118 15.42 -21.46 7.26
CA GLU A 118 14.46 -21.28 6.17
C GLU A 118 13.30 -20.42 6.66
N ILE A 119 13.00 -19.32 5.96
CA ILE A 119 11.94 -18.36 6.27
C ILE A 119 10.82 -18.43 5.22
N ASP A 120 9.67 -17.88 5.57
CA ASP A 120 8.54 -17.74 4.64
C ASP A 120 8.96 -16.96 3.38
N THR A 121 8.62 -17.48 2.20
CA THR A 121 8.95 -16.85 0.90
C THR A 121 8.46 -15.40 0.82
N ARG A 122 7.34 -15.07 1.46
CA ARG A 122 6.80 -13.71 1.50
C ARG A 122 7.73 -12.76 2.26
N LEU A 123 8.27 -13.21 3.39
CA LEU A 123 9.24 -12.45 4.17
C LEU A 123 10.58 -12.33 3.42
N ALA A 124 11.06 -13.43 2.82
CA ALA A 124 12.27 -13.43 2.00
C ALA A 124 12.21 -12.42 0.86
N ASN A 125 11.06 -12.32 0.17
CA ASN A 125 10.87 -11.37 -0.93
C ASN A 125 10.97 -9.91 -0.47
N ILE A 126 10.41 -9.56 0.70
CA ILE A 126 10.50 -8.18 1.23
C ILE A 126 11.92 -7.87 1.68
N ILE A 127 12.61 -8.81 2.34
CA ILE A 127 14.01 -8.64 2.77
C ILE A 127 14.91 -8.44 1.55
N LYS A 128 14.75 -9.32 0.53
CA LYS A 128 15.51 -9.20 -0.72
C LYS A 128 15.34 -7.84 -1.36
N LEU A 129 14.11 -7.37 -1.46
CA LEU A 129 13.81 -6.07 -2.03
C LEU A 129 14.48 -4.94 -1.24
N GLY A 130 14.45 -4.99 0.10
CA GLY A 130 15.15 -4.03 0.95
C GLY A 130 16.66 -4.03 0.75
N ILE A 131 17.26 -5.22 0.53
CA ILE A 131 18.69 -5.35 0.19
C ILE A 131 18.99 -4.75 -1.18
N ASP A 132 18.16 -5.03 -2.19
CA ASP A 132 18.33 -4.53 -3.56
C ASP A 132 18.25 -2.99 -3.63
N PHE A 133 17.47 -2.35 -2.73
CA PHE A 133 17.37 -0.89 -2.65
C PHE A 133 18.49 -0.21 -1.87
N TYR A 134 19.27 -0.93 -1.10
CA TYR A 134 20.40 -0.36 -0.36
C TYR A 134 21.40 0.36 -1.27
N ASP A 135 21.87 -0.32 -2.31
CA ASP A 135 22.83 0.25 -3.26
C ASP A 135 22.22 1.38 -4.10
N THR A 136 20.94 1.23 -4.50
CA THR A 136 20.22 2.24 -5.30
C THR A 136 20.04 3.57 -4.56
N THR A 137 20.06 3.55 -3.23
CA THR A 137 19.83 4.70 -2.35
C THR A 137 21.08 5.13 -1.58
N ASP A 138 22.27 4.73 -2.04
CA ASP A 138 23.55 5.02 -1.39
C ASP A 138 23.56 4.65 0.11
N GLY A 139 22.85 3.57 0.46
CA GLY A 139 22.74 3.07 1.83
C GLY A 139 21.79 3.84 2.75
N LEU A 140 21.08 4.86 2.24
CA LEU A 140 20.12 5.62 3.04
C LEU A 140 18.82 4.82 3.31
N PHE A 141 18.32 4.05 2.34
CA PHE A 141 17.29 3.06 2.62
C PHE A 141 17.96 1.75 3.04
N ASN A 142 17.93 1.44 4.34
CA ASN A 142 18.72 0.35 4.89
C ASN A 142 17.89 -0.53 5.83
N VAL A 143 17.51 -1.71 5.35
CA VAL A 143 16.75 -2.69 6.16
C VAL A 143 17.60 -3.34 7.27
N ALA A 144 18.92 -3.17 7.28
CA ALA A 144 19.81 -3.59 8.37
C ALA A 144 19.91 -2.56 9.52
N ALA A 145 19.08 -1.50 9.48
CA ALA A 145 19.10 -0.44 10.50
C ALA A 145 18.30 -0.77 11.77
N GLY A 146 17.80 -2.00 11.93
CA GLY A 146 16.91 -2.39 13.03
C GLY A 146 17.48 -2.12 14.43
N ASN A 147 18.78 -2.29 14.65
CA ASN A 147 19.40 -1.93 15.93
C ASN A 147 19.27 -0.43 16.22
N LEU A 148 19.39 0.40 15.22
CA LEU A 148 19.30 1.86 15.32
C LEU A 148 17.85 2.31 15.53
N THR A 149 16.94 1.80 14.73
CA THR A 149 15.51 2.19 14.79
C THR A 149 14.85 1.76 16.10
N ILE A 150 15.23 0.59 16.66
CA ILE A 150 14.76 0.14 17.97
C ILE A 150 15.20 1.14 19.06
N LYS A 151 16.46 1.59 19.07
CA LYS A 151 16.96 2.56 20.05
C LYS A 151 16.23 3.91 19.97
N TRP A 152 16.01 4.40 18.76
CA TRP A 152 15.24 5.62 18.58
C TRP A 152 13.78 5.47 18.94
N LYS A 153 13.17 4.30 18.68
CA LYS A 153 11.79 4.00 19.11
C LYS A 153 11.67 4.01 20.63
N GLU A 154 12.58 3.35 21.35
CA GLU A 154 12.64 3.36 22.83
C GLU A 154 12.70 4.80 23.38
N PHE A 155 13.53 5.65 22.78
CA PHE A 155 13.60 7.07 23.13
C PHE A 155 12.32 7.82 22.81
N ILE A 156 11.76 7.67 21.60
CA ILE A 156 10.54 8.38 21.17
C ILE A 156 9.36 8.00 22.07
N ASP A 157 9.24 6.73 22.43
CA ASP A 157 8.14 6.23 23.27
C ASP A 157 8.27 6.71 24.73
N SER A 158 9.49 6.77 25.27
CA SER A 158 9.73 7.24 26.65
C SER A 158 9.85 8.76 26.77
N CYS A 159 10.37 9.40 25.76
CA CYS A 159 10.65 10.84 25.65
C CYS A 159 11.43 11.42 26.85
N ASN A 160 12.39 10.66 27.39
CA ASN A 160 13.10 11.05 28.63
C ASN A 160 14.54 11.50 28.37
N THR A 161 15.41 10.57 27.94
CA THR A 161 16.85 10.83 27.80
C THR A 161 17.29 10.49 26.38
N LEU A 162 17.93 11.44 25.72
CA LEU A 162 18.49 11.23 24.39
C LEU A 162 19.54 10.11 24.44
N PRO A 163 19.49 9.14 23.52
CA PRO A 163 20.50 8.10 23.45
C PRO A 163 21.89 8.69 23.28
N SER A 164 22.87 8.13 23.99
CA SER A 164 24.28 8.57 23.92
C SER A 164 24.92 8.24 22.57
N MET A 165 26.03 8.87 22.24
CA MET A 165 26.79 8.57 20.99
C MET A 165 27.26 7.11 20.94
N GLU A 166 27.56 6.48 22.09
CA GLU A 166 27.93 5.07 22.14
C GLU A 166 26.74 4.16 21.84
N GLU A 167 25.55 4.50 22.32
CA GLU A 167 24.30 3.78 22.04
C GLU A 167 23.86 3.87 20.58
N HIS A 168 24.24 4.93 19.87
CA HIS A 168 24.02 5.05 18.43
C HIS A 168 25.04 4.25 17.60
N ASN A 169 26.18 3.86 18.16
CA ASN A 169 27.20 3.12 17.41
C ASN A 169 26.89 1.63 17.30
N VAL A 170 25.69 1.33 16.84
CA VAL A 170 25.18 -0.03 16.62
C VAL A 170 25.46 -0.50 15.19
N ASN A 171 25.44 -1.82 14.98
CA ASN A 171 25.63 -2.42 13.67
C ASN A 171 24.42 -2.14 12.76
N THR A 172 24.71 -1.58 11.59
CA THR A 172 23.75 -1.32 10.50
C THR A 172 24.29 -1.80 9.15
N ASN A 173 25.28 -2.73 9.17
CA ASN A 173 25.95 -3.19 7.97
C ASN A 173 25.07 -4.20 7.22
N ILE A 174 24.63 -3.84 6.02
CA ILE A 174 23.79 -4.69 5.17
C ILE A 174 24.46 -6.00 4.78
N ASN A 175 25.81 -6.04 4.70
CA ASN A 175 26.57 -7.23 4.34
C ASN A 175 26.56 -8.30 5.45
N ASP A 176 26.09 -7.96 6.65
CA ASP A 176 25.87 -8.90 7.75
C ASP A 176 24.55 -9.67 7.62
N ILE A 177 23.73 -9.35 6.63
CA ILE A 177 22.54 -10.09 6.23
C ILE A 177 22.87 -10.95 5.00
N LYS A 178 22.55 -12.22 5.05
CA LYS A 178 22.66 -13.15 3.93
C LYS A 178 21.31 -13.77 3.64
N LEU A 179 20.89 -13.74 2.39
CA LEU A 179 19.66 -14.34 1.92
C LEU A 179 19.95 -15.08 0.60
N ASP A 180 19.75 -16.40 0.62
CA ASP A 180 19.86 -17.27 -0.56
C ASP A 180 18.53 -18.04 -0.74
N GLY A 181 17.71 -17.59 -1.69
CA GLY A 181 16.32 -18.00 -1.79
C GLY A 181 15.56 -17.66 -0.50
N ASN A 182 15.10 -18.69 0.22
CA ASN A 182 14.43 -18.56 1.52
C ASN A 182 15.38 -18.83 2.70
N ASN A 183 16.66 -19.13 2.47
CA ASN A 183 17.62 -19.35 3.54
C ASN A 183 18.19 -18.03 4.00
N TYR A 184 17.86 -17.64 5.23
CA TYR A 184 18.33 -16.43 5.89
C TYR A 184 19.39 -16.74 6.93
N SER A 185 20.40 -15.90 7.02
CA SER A 185 21.34 -15.86 8.17
C SER A 185 21.83 -14.45 8.39
N LYS A 186 22.32 -14.19 9.61
CA LYS A 186 22.89 -12.91 10.01
C LYS A 186 24.22 -13.09 10.74
N SER A 187 25.01 -12.02 10.79
CA SER A 187 26.24 -11.94 11.57
C SER A 187 26.32 -10.62 12.34
N ASN A 188 27.25 -10.55 13.31
CA ASN A 188 27.55 -9.34 14.08
C ASN A 188 26.31 -8.66 14.71
N ASP A 189 25.33 -9.47 15.14
CA ASP A 189 24.09 -9.02 15.79
C ASP A 189 23.32 -7.96 15.03
N VAL A 190 23.41 -7.95 13.69
CA VAL A 190 22.59 -7.07 12.87
C VAL A 190 21.10 -7.38 13.06
N LYS A 191 20.26 -6.34 13.04
CA LYS A 191 18.80 -6.48 13.12
C LYS A 191 18.13 -5.86 11.92
N LEU A 192 17.03 -6.49 11.50
CA LEU A 192 16.17 -6.04 10.41
C LEU A 192 15.16 -5.01 10.91
N ASP A 193 14.85 -4.03 10.04
CA ASP A 193 13.66 -3.19 10.11
C ASP A 193 13.05 -3.08 8.70
N LEU A 194 11.79 -3.47 8.57
CA LEU A 194 11.05 -3.45 7.31
C LEU A 194 9.95 -2.37 7.29
N GLY A 195 9.93 -1.46 8.27
CA GLY A 195 8.90 -0.44 8.44
C GLY A 195 8.76 0.53 7.26
N GLY A 196 9.84 0.80 6.52
CA GLY A 196 9.84 1.68 5.35
C GLY A 196 9.39 1.02 4.04
N ILE A 197 9.03 -0.28 4.04
CA ILE A 197 8.65 -1.02 2.84
C ILE A 197 7.39 -1.87 3.01
N ALA A 198 7.14 -2.40 4.21
CA ALA A 198 6.10 -3.40 4.44
C ALA A 198 4.70 -2.89 4.09
N LYS A 199 4.35 -1.66 4.46
CA LYS A 199 3.02 -1.09 4.19
C LYS A 199 2.76 -0.91 2.70
N GLY A 200 3.72 -0.31 1.98
CA GLY A 200 3.63 -0.11 0.54
C GLY A 200 3.54 -1.43 -0.22
N TYR A 201 4.32 -2.42 0.20
CA TYR A 201 4.34 -3.75 -0.38
C TYR A 201 2.97 -4.45 -0.25
N VAL A 202 2.39 -4.47 0.96
CA VAL A 202 1.09 -5.12 1.19
C VAL A 202 -0.05 -4.34 0.53
N THR A 203 -0.01 -3.01 0.56
CA THR A 203 -1.01 -2.17 -0.14
C THR A 203 -1.02 -2.46 -1.64
N GLU A 204 0.15 -2.64 -2.26
CA GLU A 204 0.26 -3.02 -3.66
C GLU A 204 -0.28 -4.43 -3.93
N LEU A 205 -0.02 -5.39 -3.05
CA LEU A 205 -0.60 -6.74 -3.15
C LEU A 205 -2.12 -6.72 -3.08
N VAL A 206 -2.70 -5.94 -2.16
CA VAL A 206 -4.16 -5.79 -2.03
C VAL A 206 -4.74 -5.12 -3.26
N GLY A 207 -4.09 -4.07 -3.80
CA GLY A 207 -4.52 -3.44 -5.05
C GLY A 207 -4.53 -4.44 -6.21
N ARG A 208 -3.48 -5.23 -6.34
CA ARG A 208 -3.36 -6.30 -7.36
C ARG A 208 -4.44 -7.37 -7.18
N TYR A 209 -4.68 -7.80 -5.95
CA TYR A 209 -5.74 -8.77 -5.62
C TYR A 209 -7.14 -8.24 -6.00
N LEU A 210 -7.42 -6.97 -5.79
CA LEU A 210 -8.66 -6.33 -6.23
C LEU A 210 -8.78 -6.36 -7.76
N GLU A 211 -7.72 -6.00 -8.49
CA GLU A 211 -7.69 -6.04 -9.96
C GLU A 211 -7.92 -7.45 -10.51
N GLU A 212 -7.28 -8.47 -9.93
CA GLU A 212 -7.43 -9.88 -10.28
C GLU A 212 -8.86 -10.40 -10.02
N ASN A 213 -9.60 -9.73 -9.13
CA ASN A 213 -11.02 -9.99 -8.86
C ASN A 213 -11.97 -9.06 -9.64
N ASP A 214 -11.53 -8.45 -10.74
CA ASP A 214 -12.33 -7.52 -11.57
C ASP A 214 -12.87 -6.31 -10.81
N ILE A 215 -12.16 -5.86 -9.77
CA ILE A 215 -12.47 -4.65 -9.02
C ILE A 215 -11.43 -3.59 -9.36
N HIS A 216 -11.77 -2.71 -10.30
CA HIS A 216 -10.85 -1.68 -10.79
C HIS A 216 -11.04 -0.32 -10.12
N SER A 217 -12.22 -0.07 -9.49
CA SER A 217 -12.49 1.20 -8.81
C SER A 217 -12.38 1.04 -7.31
N TYR A 218 -11.25 1.48 -6.75
CA TYR A 218 -10.96 1.36 -5.32
C TYR A 218 -10.08 2.50 -4.80
N ILE A 219 -10.14 2.69 -3.49
CA ILE A 219 -9.20 3.48 -2.69
C ILE A 219 -8.78 2.62 -1.51
N ILE A 220 -7.48 2.44 -1.34
CA ILE A 220 -6.86 1.84 -0.16
C ILE A 220 -6.09 2.95 0.53
N ASN A 221 -6.34 3.17 1.82
CA ASN A 221 -5.58 4.11 2.65
C ASN A 221 -5.04 3.36 3.87
N ALA A 222 -3.75 3.13 3.89
CA ALA A 222 -3.02 2.45 4.96
C ALA A 222 -2.08 3.42 5.69
N GLY A 223 -2.66 4.34 6.50
CA GLY A 223 -1.90 5.24 7.35
C GLY A 223 -0.97 6.20 6.61
N GLY A 224 -1.46 6.83 5.53
CA GLY A 224 -0.67 7.75 4.70
C GLY A 224 -0.03 7.11 3.47
N ASN A 225 -0.12 5.78 3.34
CA ASN A 225 0.11 5.06 2.10
C ASN A 225 -1.25 4.89 1.40
N VAL A 226 -1.51 5.65 0.35
CA VAL A 226 -2.78 5.65 -0.38
C VAL A 226 -2.57 5.08 -1.78
N MET A 227 -3.33 4.06 -2.15
CA MET A 227 -3.37 3.53 -3.50
C MET A 227 -4.79 3.66 -4.07
N VAL A 228 -4.91 4.16 -5.28
CA VAL A 228 -6.18 4.27 -5.98
C VAL A 228 -6.14 3.50 -7.29
N GLY A 229 -7.22 2.79 -7.57
CA GLY A 229 -7.46 2.17 -8.87
C GLY A 229 -8.04 3.15 -9.87
N LYS A 230 -8.81 2.65 -10.83
CA LYS A 230 -9.47 3.44 -11.87
C LYS A 230 -10.73 4.11 -11.32
N ALA A 231 -10.88 5.41 -11.53
CA ALA A 231 -12.06 6.13 -11.10
C ALA A 231 -13.30 5.71 -11.93
N TYR A 232 -14.43 5.43 -11.24
CA TYR A 232 -15.71 5.10 -11.88
C TYR A 232 -16.57 6.36 -12.03
N ASN A 233 -17.15 6.56 -13.21
CA ASN A 233 -18.01 7.70 -13.57
C ASN A 233 -17.38 9.09 -13.34
N LYS A 234 -16.04 9.18 -13.31
CA LYS A 234 -15.27 10.42 -13.22
C LYS A 234 -13.87 10.17 -13.77
N ASP A 235 -13.20 11.24 -14.16
CA ASP A 235 -11.86 11.12 -14.76
C ASP A 235 -10.77 10.75 -13.76
N THR A 236 -10.87 11.22 -12.50
CA THR A 236 -9.85 11.05 -11.47
C THR A 236 -10.44 10.99 -10.06
N PHE A 237 -9.67 10.42 -9.15
CA PHE A 237 -9.84 10.67 -7.72
C PHE A 237 -9.17 11.99 -7.34
N LEU A 238 -9.69 12.65 -6.32
CA LEU A 238 -9.07 13.81 -5.68
C LEU A 238 -8.60 13.39 -4.28
N VAL A 239 -7.29 13.24 -4.09
CA VAL A 239 -6.69 12.82 -2.82
C VAL A 239 -6.08 14.04 -2.13
N GLY A 240 -6.49 14.28 -0.88
CA GLY A 240 -5.93 15.33 -0.04
C GLY A 240 -4.63 14.88 0.62
N ILE A 241 -3.64 15.77 0.68
CA ILE A 241 -2.41 15.56 1.42
C ILE A 241 -2.49 16.37 2.71
N THR A 242 -2.41 15.67 3.85
CA THR A 242 -2.55 16.25 5.19
C THR A 242 -1.42 17.24 5.47
N SER A 243 -1.76 18.37 6.10
CA SER A 243 -0.77 19.35 6.54
C SER A 243 0.03 18.81 7.73
N PRO A 244 1.37 18.85 7.68
CA PRO A 244 2.19 18.52 8.84
C PRO A 244 1.99 19.44 10.06
N ASP A 245 1.53 20.68 9.83
CA ASP A 245 1.32 21.68 10.88
C ASP A 245 -0.03 21.54 11.56
N ASN A 246 -1.03 21.00 10.86
CA ASN A 246 -2.37 20.74 11.41
C ASN A 246 -2.95 19.47 10.74
N LYS A 247 -3.08 18.38 11.50
CA LYS A 247 -3.56 17.10 11.00
C LYS A 247 -5.01 17.10 10.49
N ASP A 248 -5.80 18.11 10.89
CA ASP A 248 -7.18 18.27 10.45
C ASP A 248 -7.28 19.02 9.11
N ASP A 249 -6.18 19.61 8.64
CA ASP A 249 -6.11 20.37 7.40
C ASP A 249 -5.37 19.62 6.29
N MET A 250 -5.68 20.00 5.06
CA MET A 250 -4.96 19.56 3.86
C MET A 250 -4.23 20.76 3.26
N PHE A 251 -2.91 20.64 3.05
CA PHE A 251 -2.18 21.74 2.41
C PHE A 251 -2.29 21.71 0.87
N THR A 252 -2.59 20.54 0.28
CA THR A 252 -2.81 20.40 -1.16
C THR A 252 -3.70 19.21 -1.47
N LYS A 253 -4.15 19.12 -2.73
CA LYS A 253 -4.90 17.98 -3.26
C LYS A 253 -4.32 17.61 -4.61
N VAL A 254 -4.16 16.30 -4.85
CA VAL A 254 -3.69 15.75 -6.13
C VAL A 254 -4.81 15.00 -6.84
N LYS A 255 -4.87 15.17 -8.17
CA LYS A 255 -5.78 14.40 -9.03
C LYS A 255 -5.04 13.17 -9.49
N VAL A 256 -5.56 12.00 -9.19
CA VAL A 256 -4.89 10.72 -9.46
C VAL A 256 -5.87 9.70 -10.03
N ASN A 257 -5.35 8.81 -10.85
CA ASN A 257 -6.08 7.70 -11.42
C ASN A 257 -5.09 6.55 -11.64
N ASN A 258 -5.33 5.41 -11.02
CA ASN A 258 -4.45 4.25 -11.09
C ASN A 258 -3.01 4.55 -10.62
N LEU A 259 -2.89 5.22 -9.47
CA LEU A 259 -1.62 5.67 -8.88
C LEU A 259 -1.64 5.47 -7.36
N SER A 260 -0.44 5.51 -6.78
CA SER A 260 -0.20 5.52 -5.35
C SER A 260 0.34 6.87 -4.89
N ILE A 261 -0.05 7.29 -3.69
CA ILE A 261 0.37 8.52 -3.03
C ILE A 261 0.85 8.14 -1.64
N VAL A 262 2.14 8.25 -1.38
CA VAL A 262 2.73 7.85 -0.11
C VAL A 262 3.46 9.01 0.53
N THR A 263 3.18 9.24 1.80
CA THR A 263 3.75 10.35 2.57
C THR A 263 4.57 9.85 3.75
N SER A 264 5.85 10.21 3.76
CA SER A 264 6.72 10.14 4.93
C SER A 264 6.75 11.49 5.64
N GLY A 265 6.60 11.50 6.98
CA GLY A 265 6.52 12.76 7.71
C GLY A 265 6.97 12.67 9.17
N SER A 266 7.63 13.73 9.64
CA SER A 266 8.15 13.86 11.00
C SER A 266 7.07 13.97 12.09
N TYR A 267 5.83 14.29 11.71
CA TYR A 267 4.72 14.57 12.61
C TYR A 267 3.89 13.35 13.02
N GLN A 268 4.20 12.18 12.47
CA GLN A 268 3.46 10.95 12.74
C GLN A 268 3.86 10.36 14.10
N ARG A 269 5.16 10.14 14.31
CA ARG A 269 5.76 9.60 15.55
C ARG A 269 7.01 10.40 15.87
N TYR A 270 7.01 11.10 16.99
CA TYR A 270 8.14 11.93 17.42
C TYR A 270 8.11 12.19 18.94
N CYS A 271 9.25 12.56 19.47
CA CYS A 271 9.41 13.14 20.80
C CYS A 271 9.94 14.56 20.68
N THR A 272 9.43 15.47 21.50
CA THR A 272 9.99 16.82 21.63
C THR A 272 10.75 16.90 22.95
N LEU A 273 12.06 17.05 22.87
CA LEU A 273 12.93 17.23 24.04
C LEU A 273 13.75 18.52 23.86
N ASP A 274 13.76 19.37 24.85
CA ASP A 274 14.45 20.67 24.83
C ASP A 274 14.13 21.55 23.60
N GLY A 275 12.89 21.48 23.11
CA GLY A 275 12.43 22.23 21.94
C GLY A 275 12.84 21.65 20.59
N ILE A 276 13.50 20.50 20.57
CA ILE A 276 13.91 19.78 19.34
C ILE A 276 12.99 18.59 19.13
N ASN A 277 12.48 18.45 17.89
CA ASN A 277 11.68 17.30 17.48
C ASN A 277 12.57 16.17 16.94
N TYR A 278 12.48 15.03 17.57
CA TYR A 278 13.15 13.80 17.15
C TYR A 278 12.10 12.83 16.59
N ASN A 279 12.06 12.69 15.29
CA ASN A 279 11.11 11.83 14.60
C ASN A 279 11.64 10.41 14.37
N HIS A 280 10.78 9.50 13.92
CA HIS A 280 11.11 8.08 13.76
C HIS A 280 11.82 7.73 12.43
N ILE A 281 12.08 8.70 11.54
CA ILE A 281 12.77 8.44 10.26
C ILE A 281 14.26 8.76 10.45
N ILE A 282 15.01 7.69 10.67
CA ILE A 282 16.40 7.77 11.10
C ILE A 282 17.33 7.61 9.91
N ASN A 283 18.27 8.53 9.76
CA ASN A 283 19.32 8.42 8.77
C ASN A 283 20.39 7.41 9.25
N PRO A 284 20.57 6.27 8.56
CA PRO A 284 21.48 5.21 8.99
C PRO A 284 22.98 5.61 8.92
N ILE A 285 23.30 6.66 8.15
CA ILE A 285 24.67 7.17 8.02
C ILE A 285 25.01 8.11 9.16
N THR A 286 24.16 9.13 9.41
CA THR A 286 24.37 10.07 10.54
C THR A 286 23.93 9.49 11.86
N LYS A 287 23.11 8.43 11.85
CA LYS A 287 22.49 7.74 12.99
C LYS A 287 21.51 8.59 13.80
N TYR A 288 21.04 9.69 13.23
CA TYR A 288 20.09 10.63 13.81
C TYR A 288 18.82 10.77 12.96
N PRO A 289 17.70 11.22 13.56
CA PRO A 289 16.51 11.61 12.82
C PRO A 289 16.79 12.68 11.77
N SER A 290 16.24 12.52 10.56
CA SER A 290 16.34 13.55 9.52
C SER A 290 15.35 14.70 9.79
N ASN A 291 15.78 15.94 9.53
CA ASN A 291 15.01 17.16 9.77
C ASN A 291 15.08 18.17 8.60
N TYR A 292 15.32 17.72 7.37
CA TYR A 292 15.35 18.61 6.20
C TYR A 292 13.98 19.17 5.82
N MET A 293 12.91 18.47 6.19
CA MET A 293 11.52 18.79 5.86
C MET A 293 10.58 18.22 6.93
N LYS A 294 9.31 18.68 6.92
CA LYS A 294 8.26 18.07 7.77
C LYS A 294 7.60 16.87 7.11
N SER A 295 7.46 16.87 5.76
CA SER A 295 6.99 15.70 5.03
C SER A 295 7.43 15.73 3.56
N VAL A 296 7.49 14.55 2.96
CA VAL A 296 7.56 14.36 1.51
C VAL A 296 6.49 13.36 1.08
N THR A 297 5.79 13.69 0.01
CA THR A 297 4.78 12.85 -0.62
C THR A 297 5.26 12.44 -1.98
N VAL A 298 5.32 11.14 -2.23
CA VAL A 298 5.67 10.53 -3.52
C VAL A 298 4.41 10.03 -4.21
N VAL A 299 4.28 10.33 -5.49
CA VAL A 299 3.20 9.86 -6.37
C VAL A 299 3.84 8.96 -7.44
N GLY A 300 3.31 7.76 -7.62
CA GLY A 300 3.83 6.80 -8.60
C GLY A 300 2.87 5.63 -8.82
N LYS A 301 3.18 4.75 -9.78
CA LYS A 301 2.34 3.59 -10.09
C LYS A 301 2.40 2.51 -9.01
N SER A 302 3.59 2.26 -8.48
CA SER A 302 3.84 1.23 -7.47
C SER A 302 3.75 1.83 -6.07
N SER A 303 2.88 1.29 -5.22
CA SER A 303 2.75 1.66 -3.82
C SER A 303 4.02 1.32 -3.03
N MET A 304 4.61 0.18 -3.33
CA MET A 304 5.86 -0.28 -2.74
C MET A 304 7.01 0.67 -3.04
N MET A 305 7.19 1.04 -4.32
CA MET A 305 8.24 1.99 -4.73
C MET A 305 8.03 3.36 -4.12
N ALA A 306 6.79 3.84 -4.10
CA ALA A 306 6.45 5.13 -3.49
C ALA A 306 6.74 5.14 -1.97
N ASP A 307 6.56 4.02 -1.25
CA ASP A 307 6.87 3.88 0.18
C ASP A 307 8.39 3.98 0.41
N ILE A 308 9.18 3.23 -0.36
CA ILE A 308 10.66 3.28 -0.31
C ILE A 308 11.17 4.68 -0.64
N TYR A 309 10.72 5.25 -1.77
CA TYR A 309 11.18 6.58 -2.18
C TYR A 309 10.73 7.69 -1.22
N SER A 310 9.56 7.60 -0.60
CA SER A 310 9.14 8.59 0.38
C SER A 310 10.07 8.60 1.61
N THR A 311 10.53 7.42 2.06
CA THR A 311 11.52 7.29 3.12
C THR A 311 12.90 7.80 2.66
N TYR A 312 13.36 7.39 1.49
CA TYR A 312 14.65 7.81 0.93
C TYR A 312 14.75 9.32 0.74
N LEU A 313 13.74 9.93 0.10
CA LEU A 313 13.71 11.36 -0.15
C LEU A 313 13.60 12.20 1.14
N PHE A 314 12.95 11.65 2.18
CA PHE A 314 12.89 12.31 3.50
C PHE A 314 14.27 12.39 4.18
N LEU A 315 15.18 11.47 3.87
CA LEU A 315 16.53 11.41 4.42
C LEU A 315 17.53 12.33 3.70
N LEU A 316 17.12 12.99 2.62
CA LEU A 316 17.95 13.86 1.79
C LEU A 316 17.58 15.34 1.93
N PRO A 317 18.53 16.27 1.70
CA PRO A 317 18.18 17.65 1.40
C PRO A 317 17.23 17.72 0.20
N VAL A 318 16.27 18.66 0.23
CA VAL A 318 15.25 18.80 -0.83
C VAL A 318 15.87 18.94 -2.24
N GLU A 319 16.96 19.69 -2.35
CA GLU A 319 17.66 19.91 -3.63
C GLU A 319 18.21 18.61 -4.25
N ASP A 320 18.71 17.69 -3.42
CA ASP A 320 19.22 16.41 -3.87
C ASP A 320 18.08 15.44 -4.20
N GLY A 321 17.02 15.42 -3.37
CA GLY A 321 15.80 14.68 -3.68
C GLY A 321 15.17 15.12 -5.00
N LEU A 322 15.12 16.43 -5.27
CA LEU A 322 14.56 16.98 -6.50
C LEU A 322 15.34 16.50 -7.75
N LYS A 323 16.69 16.45 -7.67
CA LYS A 323 17.51 15.90 -8.77
C LYS A 323 17.20 14.43 -9.06
N ILE A 324 16.98 13.63 -8.00
CA ILE A 324 16.64 12.21 -8.13
C ILE A 324 15.29 12.04 -8.82
N VAL A 325 14.27 12.77 -8.35
CA VAL A 325 12.91 12.66 -8.90
C VAL A 325 12.85 13.16 -10.34
N ASN A 326 13.46 14.29 -10.66
CA ASN A 326 13.45 14.82 -12.03
C ASN A 326 14.20 13.93 -13.04
N ASN A 327 15.05 13.01 -12.57
CA ASN A 327 15.68 11.98 -13.40
C ASN A 327 14.94 10.63 -13.39
N ASN A 328 13.84 10.51 -12.66
CA ASN A 328 13.03 9.28 -12.55
C ASN A 328 11.59 9.51 -13.06
N PRO A 329 11.26 9.11 -14.31
CA PRO A 329 9.96 9.38 -14.90
C PRO A 329 8.79 8.59 -14.27
N ASP A 330 9.07 7.65 -13.38
CA ASP A 330 8.05 6.79 -12.76
C ASP A 330 7.46 7.38 -11.48
N ILE A 331 8.04 8.48 -10.96
CA ILE A 331 7.61 9.12 -9.72
C ILE A 331 7.59 10.65 -9.83
N GLU A 332 6.68 11.26 -9.10
CA GLU A 332 6.65 12.70 -8.80
C GLU A 332 6.70 12.89 -7.28
N ALA A 333 7.15 14.04 -6.79
CA ALA A 333 7.20 14.29 -5.37
C ALA A 333 6.83 15.73 -4.98
N ILE A 334 6.29 15.86 -3.75
CA ILE A 334 5.95 17.13 -3.13
C ILE A 334 6.59 17.17 -1.74
N TRP A 335 7.50 18.11 -1.52
CA TRP A 335 8.15 18.36 -0.22
C TRP A 335 7.44 19.50 0.51
N TYR A 336 7.07 19.26 1.75
CA TYR A 336 6.58 20.28 2.67
C TYR A 336 7.69 20.57 3.70
N VAL A 337 8.45 21.64 3.49
CA VAL A 337 9.46 22.11 4.45
C VAL A 337 8.77 22.86 5.57
N ASP A 338 8.00 23.87 5.21
CA ASP A 338 7.08 24.62 6.08
C ASP A 338 5.92 25.22 5.24
N LYS A 339 5.00 25.95 5.89
CA LYS A 339 3.80 26.50 5.24
C LYS A 339 4.09 27.47 4.07
N ASP A 340 5.26 28.12 4.09
CA ASP A 340 5.68 29.09 3.08
C ASP A 340 6.66 28.51 2.06
N ASN A 341 7.12 27.27 2.29
CA ASN A 341 8.11 26.57 1.45
C ASN A 341 7.64 25.16 1.12
N ILE A 342 6.92 25.03 0.00
CA ILE A 342 6.44 23.78 -0.58
C ILE A 342 7.10 23.62 -1.96
N VAL A 343 7.92 22.60 -2.12
CA VAL A 343 8.64 22.29 -3.36
C VAL A 343 7.93 21.14 -4.07
N ARG A 344 7.92 21.16 -5.40
CA ARG A 344 7.37 20.10 -6.25
C ARG A 344 8.38 19.73 -7.32
N SER A 345 8.40 18.47 -7.70
CA SER A 345 9.10 18.05 -8.94
C SER A 345 8.39 18.60 -10.17
N ASP A 346 9.12 18.66 -11.27
CA ASP A 346 8.64 19.14 -12.57
C ASP A 346 7.68 18.14 -13.24
#